data_a1efeeae509bbef8e40b879b5f020fa9
#
_entry.id   a1efeeae509bbef8e40b879b5f020fa9
#
_cell.length_a   1.000
_cell.length_b   1.000
_cell.length_c   1.000
_cell.angle_alpha   90.00
_cell.angle_beta   90.00
_cell.angle_gamma   90.00
#
_symmetry.space_group_name_H-M   'P 1'
#
loop_
_entity.id
_entity.type
_entity.pdbx_description
1 polymer ?
#
loop_
_entity_poly.entity_id
_entity_poly.type
_entity_poly.pdbx_seq_one_letter_code
_entity_poly.pdbx_strand_id
1 'polypeptide(L)'
;MNKFYVLVLTTFFSIFLVACTTTKTESSREVAARPRVEQRALSTAMELAFKEVDFSMLIGKKVYIDTYSLSRIDTAFISGFIGGKVIERGGFIVNDEKNAQIKLFNVVRVSGTDEIIRKILPDKVRGEFRGSLSIIDLAIPKTLRTYELSAEADENR
;
A
#
# COMPACT_ATOMS: atom_id res chain seq x y z
N MET A 1 -46.18 -8.46 50.71
CA MET A 1 -45.05 -8.16 49.78
C MET A 1 -45.48 -6.92 49.05
N ASN A 2 -44.80 -5.78 49.32
CA ASN A 2 -45.29 -4.46 48.91
C ASN A 2 -45.18 -4.24 47.41
N LYS A 3 -46.26 -3.88 46.77
CA LYS A 3 -46.33 -3.53 45.33
C LYS A 3 -45.29 -2.49 44.91
N PHE A 4 -44.78 -1.74 45.87
CA PHE A 4 -43.72 -0.73 45.69
C PHE A 4 -42.35 -1.35 45.36
N TYR A 5 -42.01 -2.48 45.97
CA TYR A 5 -40.76 -3.20 45.69
C TYR A 5 -40.71 -3.82 44.28
N VAL A 6 -41.84 -4.30 43.80
CA VAL A 6 -41.95 -4.90 42.47
C VAL A 6 -41.77 -3.82 41.40
N LEU A 7 -42.32 -2.62 41.62
CA LEU A 7 -42.22 -1.51 40.67
C LEU A 7 -40.78 -0.93 40.60
N VAL A 8 -40.08 -0.84 41.73
CA VAL A 8 -38.68 -0.40 41.75
C VAL A 8 -37.75 -1.42 41.10
N LEU A 9 -38.02 -2.73 41.30
CA LEU A 9 -37.21 -3.78 40.71
C LEU A 9 -37.36 -3.87 39.19
N THR A 10 -38.54 -3.62 38.65
CA THR A 10 -38.81 -3.63 37.21
C THR A 10 -38.21 -2.41 36.52
N THR A 11 -38.21 -1.22 37.14
CA THR A 11 -37.52 -0.04 36.59
C THR A 11 -36.03 -0.17 36.60
N PHE A 12 -35.42 -0.81 37.60
CA PHE A 12 -33.98 -1.03 37.66
C PHE A 12 -33.49 -2.02 36.60
N PHE A 13 -34.31 -3.05 36.28
CA PHE A 13 -33.97 -4.03 35.27
C PHE A 13 -34.06 -3.49 33.83
N SER A 14 -34.93 -2.48 33.60
CA SER A 14 -35.08 -1.83 32.29
C SER A 14 -33.91 -0.91 31.95
N ILE A 15 -33.19 -0.38 32.94
CA ILE A 15 -32.04 0.50 32.73
C ILE A 15 -30.76 -0.28 32.32
N PHE A 16 -30.68 -1.57 32.70
CA PHE A 16 -29.54 -2.41 32.35
C PHE A 16 -29.55 -2.94 30.91
N LEU A 17 -30.67 -2.86 30.20
CA LEU A 17 -30.80 -3.36 28.84
C LEU A 17 -30.38 -2.35 27.75
N VAL A 18 -30.12 -1.10 28.11
CA VAL A 18 -29.73 -0.04 27.13
C VAL A 18 -28.21 0.15 27.03
N ALA A 19 -27.40 -0.56 27.83
CA ALA A 19 -25.97 -0.41 27.86
C ALA A 19 -25.20 -1.43 26.98
N CYS A 20 -25.85 -2.05 25.97
CA CYS A 20 -25.13 -2.67 24.88
C CYS A 20 -24.85 -1.62 23.79
N THR A 21 -24.02 -0.63 24.10
CA THR A 21 -23.27 0.08 23.08
C THR A 21 -22.33 -0.95 22.43
N THR A 22 -22.74 -1.46 21.27
CA THR A 22 -21.83 -2.09 20.34
C THR A 22 -20.78 -1.06 19.96
N THR A 23 -19.69 -0.99 20.72
CA THR A 23 -18.43 -0.48 20.22
C THR A 23 -18.11 -1.36 19.02
N LYS A 24 -18.43 -0.91 17.80
CA LYS A 24 -17.76 -1.39 16.62
C LYS A 24 -16.29 -1.02 16.83
N THR A 25 -15.56 -1.92 17.48
CA THR A 25 -14.13 -1.97 17.31
C THR A 25 -13.95 -2.06 15.80
N GLU A 26 -13.43 -1.02 15.16
CA GLU A 26 -12.85 -1.11 13.84
C GLU A 26 -11.58 -1.97 13.98
N SER A 27 -11.78 -3.22 14.38
CA SER A 27 -10.84 -4.29 14.25
C SER A 27 -10.62 -4.44 12.76
N SER A 28 -9.41 -4.03 12.33
CA SER A 28 -8.84 -4.33 11.02
C SER A 28 -9.92 -4.33 9.93
N ARG A 29 -10.16 -3.16 9.31
CA ARG A 29 -10.64 -3.19 7.94
C ARG A 29 -9.69 -4.16 7.23
N GLU A 30 -10.13 -5.39 7.03
CA GLU A 30 -9.69 -6.17 5.90
C GLU A 30 -9.56 -5.16 4.78
N VAL A 31 -8.35 -5.01 4.25
CA VAL A 31 -8.12 -4.12 3.11
C VAL A 31 -9.00 -4.71 2.03
N ALA A 32 -10.20 -4.16 1.90
CA ALA A 32 -11.18 -4.64 0.94
C ALA A 32 -10.46 -4.70 -0.39
N ALA A 33 -10.43 -5.87 -1.01
CA ALA A 33 -9.70 -6.07 -2.25
C ALA A 33 -10.09 -4.94 -3.21
N ARG A 34 -9.14 -4.14 -3.64
CA ARG A 34 -9.40 -3.00 -4.53
C ARG A 34 -10.14 -3.51 -5.76
N PRO A 35 -11.13 -2.78 -6.28
CA PRO A 35 -11.79 -3.12 -7.54
C PRO A 35 -10.75 -3.37 -8.64
N ARG A 36 -11.04 -4.29 -9.53
CA ARG A 36 -10.11 -4.73 -10.59
C ARG A 36 -9.58 -3.57 -11.44
N VAL A 37 -10.43 -2.57 -11.70
CA VAL A 37 -10.08 -1.36 -12.48
C VAL A 37 -9.07 -0.50 -11.71
N GLU A 38 -9.25 -0.31 -10.42
CA GLU A 38 -8.31 0.43 -9.57
C GLU A 38 -6.95 -0.26 -9.48
N GLN A 39 -6.95 -1.60 -9.33
CA GLN A 39 -5.70 -2.38 -9.34
C GLN A 39 -4.94 -2.19 -10.66
N ARG A 40 -5.66 -2.21 -11.78
CA ARG A 40 -5.08 -2.04 -13.11
C ARG A 40 -4.52 -0.64 -13.28
N ALA A 41 -5.30 0.40 -12.97
CA ALA A 41 -4.86 1.79 -13.06
C ALA A 41 -3.59 2.05 -12.25
N LEU A 42 -3.55 1.57 -10.99
CA LEU A 42 -2.36 1.72 -10.14
C LEU A 42 -1.17 0.94 -10.68
N SER A 43 -1.37 -0.31 -11.12
CA SER A 43 -0.29 -1.12 -11.69
C SER A 43 0.28 -0.49 -12.94
N THR A 44 -0.57 0.05 -13.83
CA THR A 44 -0.14 0.76 -15.03
C THR A 44 0.64 2.03 -14.69
N ALA A 45 0.19 2.81 -13.69
CA ALA A 45 0.92 3.99 -13.22
C ALA A 45 2.30 3.60 -12.67
N MET A 46 2.41 2.51 -11.91
CA MET A 46 3.70 2.01 -11.43
C MET A 46 4.60 1.55 -12.58
N GLU A 47 4.08 0.77 -13.54
CA GLU A 47 4.86 0.37 -14.72
C GLU A 47 5.45 1.56 -15.47
N LEU A 48 4.65 2.62 -15.66
CA LEU A 48 5.10 3.86 -16.30
C LEU A 48 6.16 4.59 -15.45
N ALA A 49 5.94 4.70 -14.13
CA ALA A 49 6.87 5.38 -13.23
C ALA A 49 8.25 4.70 -13.17
N PHE A 50 8.28 3.36 -13.25
CA PHE A 50 9.51 2.59 -13.20
C PHE A 50 10.15 2.34 -14.57
N LYS A 51 9.56 2.83 -15.66
CA LYS A 51 10.01 2.58 -17.03
C LYS A 51 11.46 3.00 -17.27
N GLU A 52 11.86 4.13 -16.71
CA GLU A 52 13.20 4.72 -16.88
C GLU A 52 14.22 4.21 -15.84
N VAL A 53 13.80 3.30 -14.94
CA VAL A 53 14.71 2.74 -13.93
C VAL A 53 15.60 1.67 -14.56
N ASP A 54 16.90 1.90 -14.53
CA ASP A 54 17.88 0.92 -14.98
C ASP A 54 18.21 -0.09 -13.87
N PHE A 55 17.65 -1.27 -13.98
CA PHE A 55 17.90 -2.40 -13.09
C PHE A 55 19.08 -3.29 -13.53
N SER A 56 19.77 -2.98 -14.62
CA SER A 56 20.85 -3.81 -15.16
C SER A 56 21.99 -4.04 -14.18
N MET A 57 22.28 -3.05 -13.31
CA MET A 57 23.29 -3.16 -12.27
C MET A 57 22.96 -4.17 -11.17
N LEU A 58 21.74 -4.70 -11.13
CA LEU A 58 21.28 -5.68 -10.13
C LEU A 58 21.49 -7.14 -10.59
N ILE A 59 21.91 -7.37 -11.84
CA ILE A 59 22.13 -8.71 -12.40
C ILE A 59 23.13 -9.49 -11.52
N GLY A 60 22.71 -10.65 -11.04
CA GLY A 60 23.52 -11.52 -10.18
C GLY A 60 23.75 -10.98 -8.76
N LYS A 61 23.13 -9.87 -8.37
CA LYS A 61 23.28 -9.27 -7.04
C LYS A 61 22.21 -9.75 -6.08
N LYS A 62 22.58 -9.88 -4.80
CA LYS A 62 21.66 -10.05 -3.69
C LYS A 62 21.10 -8.69 -3.30
N VAL A 63 19.79 -8.52 -3.41
CA VAL A 63 19.08 -7.25 -3.27
C VAL A 63 18.13 -7.30 -2.09
N TYR A 64 18.23 -6.34 -1.19
CA TYR A 64 17.28 -6.08 -0.12
C TYR A 64 16.40 -4.90 -0.52
N ILE A 65 15.09 -5.03 -0.36
CA ILE A 65 14.13 -3.97 -0.71
C ILE A 65 13.56 -3.40 0.58
N ASP A 66 13.71 -2.10 0.75
CA ASP A 66 13.18 -1.33 1.86
C ASP A 66 12.22 -0.27 1.32
N THR A 67 10.94 -0.42 1.60
CA THR A 67 9.90 0.49 1.13
C THR A 67 9.31 1.27 2.29
N TYR A 68 9.46 2.58 2.24
CA TYR A 68 8.93 3.52 3.21
C TYR A 68 7.78 4.33 2.59
N SER A 69 6.71 4.55 3.36
CA SER A 69 5.59 5.39 2.95
C SER A 69 5.19 6.36 4.05
N LEU A 70 4.88 7.60 3.67
CA LEU A 70 4.38 8.64 4.58
C LEU A 70 2.89 8.49 4.89
N SER A 71 2.17 7.66 4.13
CA SER A 71 0.74 7.42 4.27
C SER A 71 0.44 5.93 4.42
N ARG A 72 -0.81 5.59 4.77
CA ARG A 72 -1.28 4.19 4.81
C ARG A 72 -1.40 3.65 3.38
N ILE A 73 -0.30 3.15 2.84
CA ILE A 73 -0.21 2.56 1.50
C ILE A 73 0.15 1.08 1.67
N ASP A 74 -0.29 0.27 0.74
CA ASP A 74 0.11 -1.14 0.66
C ASP A 74 1.58 -1.25 0.21
N THR A 75 2.50 -1.11 1.18
CA THR A 75 3.93 -1.22 0.93
C THR A 75 4.34 -2.62 0.50
N ALA A 76 3.59 -3.66 0.90
CA ALA A 76 3.86 -5.04 0.49
C ALA A 76 3.62 -5.23 -1.01
N PHE A 77 2.53 -4.66 -1.56
CA PHE A 77 2.27 -4.66 -3.00
C PHE A 77 3.40 -3.96 -3.78
N ILE A 78 3.83 -2.78 -3.32
CA ILE A 78 4.89 -2.01 -3.98
C ILE A 78 6.23 -2.73 -3.92
N SER A 79 6.60 -3.29 -2.75
CA SER A 79 7.82 -4.08 -2.61
C SER A 79 7.79 -5.34 -3.47
N GLY A 80 6.62 -6.00 -3.58
CA GLY A 80 6.42 -7.14 -4.47
C GLY A 80 6.59 -6.77 -5.94
N PHE A 81 6.06 -5.62 -6.36
CA PHE A 81 6.23 -5.11 -7.71
C PHE A 81 7.72 -4.84 -8.04
N ILE A 82 8.44 -4.13 -7.16
CA ILE A 82 9.88 -3.88 -7.33
C ILE A 82 10.65 -5.19 -7.34
N GLY A 83 10.31 -6.12 -6.44
CA GLY A 83 10.90 -7.46 -6.38
C GLY A 83 10.74 -8.23 -7.68
N GLY A 84 9.56 -8.18 -8.31
CA GLY A 84 9.32 -8.72 -9.64
C GLY A 84 10.28 -8.16 -10.68
N LYS A 85 10.47 -6.83 -10.73
CA LYS A 85 11.42 -6.18 -11.66
C LYS A 85 12.87 -6.59 -11.41
N VAL A 86 13.28 -6.75 -10.14
CA VAL A 86 14.63 -7.24 -9.79
C VAL A 86 14.86 -8.67 -10.29
N ILE A 87 13.89 -9.57 -10.03
CA ILE A 87 13.98 -10.97 -10.46
C ILE A 87 13.96 -11.07 -11.99
N GLU A 88 13.10 -10.32 -12.67
CA GLU A 88 13.01 -10.27 -14.12
C GLU A 88 14.35 -9.86 -14.76
N ARG A 89 15.15 -9.05 -14.08
CA ARG A 89 16.49 -8.63 -14.50
C ARG A 89 17.62 -9.53 -14.01
N GLY A 90 17.32 -10.64 -13.34
CA GLY A 90 18.31 -11.61 -12.88
C GLY A 90 18.98 -11.27 -11.54
N GLY A 91 18.38 -10.40 -10.73
CA GLY A 91 18.76 -10.17 -9.34
C GLY A 91 18.15 -11.22 -8.39
N PHE A 92 18.66 -11.30 -7.17
CA PHE A 92 18.18 -12.21 -6.12
C PHE A 92 17.66 -11.44 -4.93
N ILE A 93 16.39 -11.64 -4.56
CA ILE A 93 15.81 -10.99 -3.38
C ILE A 93 16.25 -11.71 -2.10
N VAL A 94 16.67 -10.94 -1.10
CA VAL A 94 16.99 -11.43 0.23
C VAL A 94 16.14 -10.68 1.27
N ASN A 95 15.77 -11.39 2.35
CA ASN A 95 14.89 -10.84 3.40
C ASN A 95 15.67 -10.10 4.51
N ASP A 96 16.99 -10.19 4.53
CA ASP A 96 17.83 -9.55 5.53
C ASP A 96 18.87 -8.66 4.83
N GLU A 97 18.91 -7.39 5.24
CA GLU A 97 19.85 -6.40 4.71
C GLU A 97 21.31 -6.84 4.86
N LYS A 98 21.64 -7.58 5.95
CA LYS A 98 23.00 -8.08 6.20
C LYS A 98 23.48 -9.08 5.13
N ASN A 99 22.55 -9.75 4.46
CA ASN A 99 22.84 -10.72 3.42
C ASN A 99 22.82 -10.10 2.01
N ALA A 100 22.51 -8.83 1.90
CA ALA A 100 22.42 -8.12 0.64
C ALA A 100 23.76 -7.49 0.22
N GLN A 101 23.92 -7.30 -1.07
CA GLN A 101 24.98 -6.51 -1.68
C GLN A 101 24.47 -5.11 -2.06
N ILE A 102 23.20 -5.05 -2.43
CA ILE A 102 22.51 -3.82 -2.85
C ILE A 102 21.25 -3.64 -1.99
N LYS A 103 21.00 -2.42 -1.56
CA LYS A 103 19.73 -1.98 -0.98
C LYS A 103 18.99 -1.12 -1.98
N LEU A 104 17.75 -1.48 -2.26
CA LEU A 104 16.80 -0.62 -2.93
C LEU A 104 15.97 0.09 -1.86
N PHE A 105 16.21 1.38 -1.68
CA PHE A 105 15.45 2.21 -0.75
C PHE A 105 14.41 2.99 -1.53
N ASN A 106 13.14 2.63 -1.34
CA ASN A 106 12.00 3.22 -2.03
C ASN A 106 11.16 4.06 -1.06
N VAL A 107 11.01 5.34 -1.36
CA VAL A 107 10.16 6.26 -0.61
C VAL A 107 8.93 6.59 -1.45
N VAL A 108 7.77 6.16 -0.98
CA VAL A 108 6.49 6.40 -1.66
C VAL A 108 5.82 7.61 -1.04
N ARG A 109 5.56 8.62 -1.85
CA ARG A 109 4.85 9.86 -1.46
C ARG A 109 3.37 9.78 -1.78
N VAL A 110 3.03 9.27 -2.96
CA VAL A 110 1.65 9.07 -3.42
C VAL A 110 1.53 7.71 -4.07
N SER A 111 0.51 6.96 -3.70
CA SER A 111 0.09 5.74 -4.40
C SER A 111 -1.39 5.54 -4.13
N GLY A 112 -2.21 5.76 -5.13
CA GLY A 112 -3.65 5.72 -4.97
C GLY A 112 -4.39 5.71 -6.30
N THR A 113 -5.70 5.73 -6.18
CA THR A 113 -6.61 5.82 -7.32
C THR A 113 -7.70 6.84 -7.02
N ASP A 114 -8.04 7.64 -8.03
CA ASP A 114 -9.14 8.57 -8.00
C ASP A 114 -10.19 8.17 -9.05
N GLU A 115 -11.48 8.30 -8.70
CA GLU A 115 -12.58 8.10 -9.63
C GLU A 115 -12.94 9.42 -10.32
N ILE A 116 -12.91 9.42 -11.66
CA ILE A 116 -13.28 10.57 -12.48
C ILE A 116 -14.67 10.31 -13.05
N ILE A 117 -15.69 10.89 -12.40
CA ILE A 117 -17.09 10.78 -12.83
C ILE A 117 -17.34 11.71 -14.01
N ARG A 118 -17.91 11.18 -15.10
CA ARG A 118 -18.24 11.91 -16.31
C ARG A 118 -19.73 11.83 -16.60
N LYS A 119 -20.35 12.96 -16.99
CA LYS A 119 -21.80 13.02 -17.25
C LYS A 119 -22.25 12.30 -18.55
N ILE A 120 -21.38 12.15 -19.52
CA ILE A 120 -21.73 11.69 -20.89
C ILE A 120 -20.85 10.53 -21.35
N LEU A 121 -19.66 10.36 -20.78
CA LEU A 121 -18.68 9.33 -21.14
C LEU A 121 -18.59 8.30 -19.99
N PRO A 122 -18.10 7.09 -20.28
CA PRO A 122 -17.81 6.13 -19.22
C PRO A 122 -16.90 6.74 -18.14
N ASP A 123 -17.18 6.44 -16.89
CA ASP A 123 -16.36 6.86 -15.77
C ASP A 123 -14.94 6.30 -15.94
N LYS A 124 -13.96 7.04 -15.47
CA LYS A 124 -12.57 6.61 -15.47
C LYS A 124 -12.05 6.47 -14.05
N VAL A 125 -11.11 5.59 -13.89
CA VAL A 125 -10.28 5.49 -12.69
C VAL A 125 -8.88 5.91 -13.07
N ARG A 126 -8.34 6.89 -12.35
CA ARG A 126 -6.96 7.35 -12.48
C ARG A 126 -6.11 6.73 -11.40
N GLY A 127 -5.07 6.00 -11.78
CA GLY A 127 -4.01 5.56 -10.89
C GLY A 127 -2.88 6.58 -10.86
N GLU A 128 -2.36 6.89 -9.67
CA GLU A 128 -1.23 7.80 -9.49
C GLU A 128 -0.16 7.13 -8.64
N PHE A 129 1.11 7.24 -9.08
CA PHE A 129 2.26 6.83 -8.32
C PHE A 129 3.34 7.92 -8.34
N ARG A 130 3.79 8.34 -7.15
CA ARG A 130 4.92 9.27 -6.99
C ARG A 130 5.83 8.81 -5.86
N GLY A 131 7.13 8.86 -6.10
CA GLY A 131 8.09 8.44 -5.11
C GLY A 131 9.52 8.67 -5.57
N SER A 132 10.46 8.06 -4.87
CA SER A 132 11.86 8.00 -5.28
C SER A 132 12.42 6.62 -4.98
N LEU A 133 13.31 6.14 -5.84
CA LEU A 133 14.04 4.89 -5.66
C LEU A 133 15.53 5.17 -5.64
N SER A 134 16.21 4.83 -4.55
CA SER A 134 17.65 4.91 -4.42
C SER A 134 18.26 3.51 -4.44
N ILE A 135 19.29 3.33 -5.25
CA ILE A 135 20.11 2.12 -5.33
C ILE A 135 21.38 2.38 -4.53
N ILE A 136 21.58 1.59 -3.47
CA ILE A 136 22.67 1.78 -2.49
C ILE A 136 23.55 0.53 -2.49
N ASP A 137 24.85 0.71 -2.67
CA ASP A 137 25.85 -0.35 -2.48
C ASP A 137 26.12 -0.50 -0.97
N LEU A 138 25.94 -1.71 -0.44
CA LEU A 138 26.12 -1.97 0.99
C LEU A 138 27.57 -2.36 1.34
N ALA A 139 28.38 -2.74 0.37
CA ALA A 139 29.81 -3.02 0.59
C ALA A 139 30.61 -1.74 0.82
N ILE A 140 30.25 -0.68 0.09
CA ILE A 140 30.78 0.68 0.28
C ILE A 140 29.56 1.56 0.42
N PRO A 141 29.07 1.90 1.65
CA PRO A 141 27.80 2.59 1.84
C PRO A 141 27.71 3.86 1.01
N LYS A 142 27.27 3.73 -0.23
CA LYS A 142 27.19 4.80 -1.22
C LYS A 142 25.94 4.62 -2.06
N THR A 143 25.19 5.70 -2.22
CA THR A 143 24.12 5.76 -3.21
C THR A 143 24.72 5.75 -4.61
N LEU A 144 24.43 4.71 -5.37
CA LEU A 144 24.88 4.57 -6.75
C LEU A 144 24.03 5.42 -7.68
N ARG A 145 22.72 5.41 -7.49
CA ARG A 145 21.75 6.16 -8.29
C ARG A 145 20.47 6.42 -7.53
N THR A 146 19.82 7.53 -7.82
CA THR A 146 18.49 7.86 -7.33
C THR A 146 17.61 8.22 -8.52
N TYR A 147 16.39 7.70 -8.53
CA TYR A 147 15.38 7.99 -9.54
C TYR A 147 14.18 8.67 -8.86
N GLU A 148 13.72 9.77 -9.45
CA GLU A 148 12.43 10.33 -9.12
C GLU A 148 11.36 9.63 -9.97
N LEU A 149 10.35 9.10 -9.29
CA LEU A 149 9.29 8.30 -9.89
C LEU A 149 8.00 9.09 -9.90
N SER A 150 7.39 9.28 -11.06
CA SER A 150 6.10 9.93 -11.17
C SER A 150 5.37 9.48 -12.43
N ALA A 151 4.17 8.94 -12.26
CA ALA A 151 3.29 8.64 -13.38
C ALA A 151 1.83 8.59 -12.96
N GLU A 152 0.96 8.82 -13.94
CA GLU A 152 -0.48 8.66 -13.86
C GLU A 152 -0.94 7.72 -15.00
N ALA A 153 -1.98 6.94 -14.74
CA ALA A 153 -2.61 6.09 -15.74
C ALA A 153 -4.12 6.10 -15.58
N ASP A 154 -4.84 6.23 -16.70
CA ASP A 154 -6.30 6.23 -16.73
C ASP A 154 -6.81 4.89 -17.27
N GLU A 155 -7.79 4.29 -16.57
CA GLU A 155 -8.51 3.08 -17.00
C GLU A 155 -10.02 3.38 -17.09
N ASN A 156 -10.68 2.86 -18.11
CA ASN A 156 -12.14 2.97 -18.24
C ASN A 156 -12.81 1.95 -17.29
N ARG A 157 -13.93 2.36 -16.70
CA ARG A 157 -14.75 1.53 -15.82
C ARG A 157 -15.75 0.70 -16.59
#